data_fa28f8054b0e52eb03ca1e36721bafd2
#
_entry.id   fa28f8054b0e52eb03ca1e36721bafd2
#
_cell.length_a   1.000
_cell.length_b   1.000
_cell.length_c   1.000
_cell.angle_alpha   90.00
_cell.angle_beta   90.00
_cell.angle_gamma   90.00
#
_symmetry.space_group_name_H-M   'P 1'
#
loop_
_entity.id
_entity.type
_entity.pdbx_description
1 polymer ?
#
loop_
_entity_poly.entity_id
_entity_poly.type
_entity_poly.pdbx_seq_one_letter_code
_entity_poly.pdbx_strand_id
1 'polypeptide(L)'
;MKKTTKFISAALAAALCAGLLAGCNSASSSSGSTSASGSASASSSTSASAESIDYSKGLAENGHIDGVTALDYVTLPADYAAIPLAAGTADVSDEDVQAQIDSIMAQYAKPEQITDRAIEDGDQVNIDYSGSIDGEKFDGGTASSQSVQAGSAQFIDDFLTQIIGHTPGETFDVEVTFPDPYENNPDLAGKDAVFEVTINYIEGEDVTPEFTDDFVKENAPASYGWESAEHARESIREDLRQGQISQFVWNYMMENSTVSEVPQAVLDFQSGAMLNQLKGQASMYGFDLNTALQMMGVESEEAFLEQAAEDIQSGATQLLIIQAIAEDAKLKADDAALAKYFSDNMGTEDYSTYEEHYGRPYVSMVVLRELANNYLMDNAVNA
;
A
#
# COMPACT_ATOMS: atom_id res chain seq x y z
N MET A 1 -31.39 6.45 19.55
CA MET A 1 -30.39 5.41 19.28
C MET A 1 -29.69 5.83 17.99
N LYS A 2 -28.53 6.50 18.13
CA LYS A 2 -27.71 6.89 16.98
C LYS A 2 -27.00 5.62 16.49
N LYS A 3 -27.28 5.17 15.27
CA LYS A 3 -26.50 4.14 14.61
C LYS A 3 -25.15 4.76 14.26
N THR A 4 -24.11 4.36 14.97
CA THR A 4 -22.73 4.64 14.59
C THR A 4 -22.43 3.90 13.31
N THR A 5 -22.28 4.63 12.23
CA THR A 5 -21.81 4.12 10.95
C THR A 5 -20.36 3.68 11.13
N LYS A 6 -20.07 2.41 10.88
CA LYS A 6 -18.73 1.84 10.99
C LYS A 6 -17.88 2.35 9.84
N PHE A 7 -16.91 3.18 10.13
CA PHE A 7 -15.89 3.60 9.16
C PHE A 7 -14.89 2.47 8.99
N ILE A 8 -14.80 1.93 7.80
CA ILE A 8 -13.82 0.91 7.46
C ILE A 8 -12.80 1.57 6.54
N SER A 9 -11.76 2.10 7.14
CA SER A 9 -10.56 2.50 6.40
C SER A 9 -9.75 1.23 6.09
N ALA A 10 -10.04 0.55 4.99
CA ALA A 10 -9.24 -0.59 4.49
C ALA A 10 -7.79 -0.20 4.14
N ALA A 11 -7.45 1.09 4.18
CA ALA A 11 -6.10 1.60 4.02
C ALA A 11 -5.20 1.41 5.26
N LEU A 12 -5.73 0.96 6.40
CA LEU A 12 -5.00 0.97 7.68
C LEU A 12 -4.22 -0.31 7.99
N ALA A 13 -4.41 -1.41 7.29
CA ALA A 13 -3.56 -2.59 7.48
C ALA A 13 -2.09 -2.32 7.07
N ALA A 14 -1.85 -1.36 6.15
CA ALA A 14 -0.52 -0.83 5.84
C ALA A 14 -0.11 0.34 6.76
N ALA A 15 -1.05 0.96 7.47
CA ALA A 15 -0.84 2.18 8.26
C ALA A 15 -0.26 1.95 9.66
N LEU A 16 -0.18 0.72 10.15
CA LEU A 16 0.64 0.41 11.34
C LEU A 16 2.12 0.73 11.09
N CYS A 17 2.56 0.69 9.81
CA CYS A 17 3.93 1.04 9.43
C CYS A 17 4.07 2.39 8.71
N ALA A 18 3.00 2.98 8.15
CA ALA A 18 3.08 4.16 7.28
C ALA A 18 2.65 5.49 7.94
N GLY A 19 2.25 5.47 9.19
CA GLY A 19 1.58 6.61 9.85
C GLY A 19 2.49 7.75 10.30
N LEU A 20 3.78 7.77 9.98
CA LEU A 20 4.69 8.83 10.45
C LEU A 20 5.19 9.78 9.34
N LEU A 21 4.81 9.57 8.07
CA LEU A 21 5.26 10.40 6.95
C LEU A 21 4.09 10.91 6.11
N ALA A 22 3.13 11.61 6.71
CA ALA A 22 2.18 12.41 5.95
C ALA A 22 2.49 13.90 6.16
N GLY A 23 3.63 14.31 5.64
CA GLY A 23 4.01 15.71 5.51
C GLY A 23 4.68 15.93 4.17
N CYS A 24 3.98 16.69 3.31
CA CYS A 24 4.44 17.30 2.07
C CYS A 24 4.50 16.46 0.79
N ASN A 25 3.45 16.70 0.06
CA ASN A 25 3.26 16.68 -1.37
C ASN A 25 4.43 17.27 -2.18
N SER A 26 4.86 16.57 -3.22
CA SER A 26 5.01 17.18 -4.55
C SER A 26 5.22 16.11 -5.61
N ALA A 27 4.35 16.19 -6.59
CA ALA A 27 4.24 15.46 -7.82
C ALA A 27 5.56 15.09 -8.54
N SER A 28 5.64 13.85 -9.02
CA SER A 28 5.78 13.64 -10.46
C SER A 28 5.64 12.15 -10.81
N SER A 29 4.76 11.93 -11.75
CA SER A 29 4.47 10.67 -12.43
C SER A 29 5.70 10.11 -13.14
N SER A 30 5.98 8.82 -12.97
CA SER A 30 6.43 7.99 -14.08
C SER A 30 6.14 6.51 -13.79
N SER A 31 5.29 5.97 -14.62
CA SER A 31 4.96 4.57 -14.77
C SER A 31 6.19 3.73 -15.15
N GLY A 32 6.31 2.58 -14.51
CA GLY A 32 7.27 1.57 -14.91
C GLY A 32 6.99 0.28 -14.15
N SER A 33 6.01 -0.50 -14.61
CA SER A 33 5.83 -1.86 -14.14
C SER A 33 6.87 -2.75 -14.83
N THR A 34 7.74 -3.37 -14.03
CA THR A 34 8.52 -4.53 -14.47
C THR A 34 8.25 -5.67 -13.50
N SER A 35 7.43 -6.60 -13.98
CA SER A 35 7.26 -7.90 -13.37
C SER A 35 8.52 -8.73 -13.64
N ALA A 36 9.32 -9.00 -12.62
CA ALA A 36 10.38 -9.97 -12.68
C ALA A 36 10.01 -11.18 -11.81
N SER A 37 9.52 -12.23 -12.45
CA SER A 37 9.41 -13.57 -11.90
C SER A 37 10.80 -14.19 -11.91
N GLY A 38 11.48 -14.23 -10.77
CA GLY A 38 12.75 -14.91 -10.57
C GLY A 38 12.59 -16.06 -9.59
N SER A 39 12.59 -17.26 -10.11
CA SER A 39 12.70 -18.50 -9.32
C SER A 39 14.11 -18.58 -8.73
N ALA A 40 14.27 -18.41 -7.42
CA ALA A 40 15.54 -18.54 -6.73
C ALA A 40 15.73 -19.97 -6.23
N SER A 41 16.72 -20.65 -6.81
CA SER A 41 17.34 -21.86 -6.27
C SER A 41 17.84 -21.62 -4.84
N ALA A 42 17.49 -22.54 -3.95
CA ALA A 42 17.98 -22.57 -2.57
C ALA A 42 19.48 -22.82 -2.53
N SER A 43 20.27 -21.77 -2.32
CA SER A 43 21.62 -21.87 -1.78
C SER A 43 21.53 -21.61 -0.27
N SER A 44 22.00 -22.59 0.51
CA SER A 44 22.16 -22.51 1.95
C SER A 44 23.11 -21.37 2.31
N SER A 45 22.59 -20.22 2.62
CA SER A 45 23.33 -19.16 3.28
C SER A 45 22.90 -19.10 4.74
N THR A 46 23.88 -19.17 5.61
CA THR A 46 23.86 -18.89 7.04
C THR A 46 22.81 -17.84 7.35
N SER A 47 21.80 -18.22 8.13
CA SER A 47 20.84 -17.27 8.70
C SER A 47 21.59 -16.32 9.61
N ALA A 48 21.86 -15.11 9.11
CA ALA A 48 22.03 -13.96 9.97
C ALA A 48 20.72 -13.86 10.78
N SER A 49 20.81 -13.93 12.10
CA SER A 49 19.67 -13.69 12.97
C SER A 49 19.15 -12.29 12.64
N ALA A 50 17.96 -12.20 12.07
CA ALA A 50 17.31 -10.91 11.89
C ALA A 50 17.25 -10.26 13.27
N GLU A 51 17.91 -9.11 13.44
CA GLU A 51 17.79 -8.30 14.66
C GLU A 51 16.30 -8.02 14.85
N SER A 52 15.76 -8.42 16.00
CA SER A 52 14.36 -8.13 16.33
C SER A 52 14.18 -6.62 16.42
N ILE A 53 13.27 -6.09 15.64
CA ILE A 53 12.91 -4.66 15.68
C ILE A 53 12.14 -4.41 16.98
N ASP A 54 12.65 -3.49 17.81
CA ASP A 54 11.95 -3.05 19.03
C ASP A 54 11.18 -1.76 18.75
N TYR A 55 9.90 -1.91 18.43
CA TYR A 55 8.99 -0.79 18.17
C TYR A 55 8.60 -0.02 19.43
N SER A 56 8.70 -0.65 20.61
CA SER A 56 8.27 -0.08 21.88
C SER A 56 9.37 0.66 22.64
N LYS A 57 10.59 0.66 22.10
CA LYS A 57 11.73 1.34 22.76
C LYS A 57 11.45 2.82 22.94
N GLY A 58 11.51 3.30 24.18
CA GLY A 58 11.26 4.71 24.55
C GLY A 58 9.79 5.03 24.83
N LEU A 59 8.91 4.03 24.85
CA LEU A 59 7.50 4.18 25.23
C LEU A 59 7.23 3.56 26.61
N ALA A 60 6.34 4.21 27.36
CA ALA A 60 5.72 3.67 28.56
C ALA A 60 4.53 2.76 28.19
N GLU A 61 4.09 1.90 29.11
CA GLU A 61 3.00 0.94 28.91
C GLU A 61 1.67 1.55 28.44
N ASN A 62 1.43 2.80 28.75
CA ASN A 62 0.26 3.55 28.32
C ASN A 62 0.38 4.18 26.93
N GLY A 63 1.48 3.97 26.23
CA GLY A 63 1.74 4.49 24.90
C GLY A 63 2.30 5.93 24.85
N HIS A 64 2.57 6.55 25.99
CA HIS A 64 3.27 7.84 26.05
C HIS A 64 4.77 7.66 25.88
N ILE A 65 5.47 8.74 25.46
CA ILE A 65 6.94 8.76 25.52
C ILE A 65 7.36 8.67 26.99
N ASP A 66 8.23 7.71 27.30
CA ASP A 66 8.66 7.46 28.68
C ASP A 66 9.38 8.66 29.28
N GLY A 67 8.98 9.02 30.51
CA GLY A 67 9.55 10.17 31.24
C GLY A 67 9.19 11.54 30.69
N VAL A 68 8.28 11.66 29.71
CA VAL A 68 7.82 12.94 29.15
C VAL A 68 6.37 13.23 29.55
N THR A 69 6.14 14.39 30.15
CA THR A 69 4.81 14.99 30.31
C THR A 69 4.66 16.07 29.24
N ALA A 70 3.85 15.79 28.22
CA ALA A 70 3.80 16.66 27.04
C ALA A 70 3.27 18.05 27.36
N LEU A 71 2.36 18.18 28.32
CA LEU A 71 1.81 19.48 28.76
C LEU A 71 2.86 20.41 29.41
N ASP A 72 4.03 19.90 29.81
CA ASP A 72 5.14 20.76 30.26
C ASP A 72 5.82 21.51 29.10
N TYR A 73 5.66 21.03 27.87
CA TYR A 73 6.29 21.54 26.65
C TYR A 73 5.31 22.11 25.64
N VAL A 74 4.05 21.69 25.68
CA VAL A 74 3.00 22.07 24.70
C VAL A 74 1.93 22.88 25.39
N THR A 75 1.61 24.04 24.79
CA THR A 75 0.38 24.76 25.08
C THR A 75 -0.59 24.54 23.93
N LEU A 76 -1.68 23.82 24.20
CA LEU A 76 -2.75 23.59 23.23
C LEU A 76 -3.55 24.89 23.00
N PRO A 77 -4.13 25.09 21.79
CA PRO A 77 -5.04 26.22 21.55
C PRO A 77 -6.24 26.14 22.51
N ALA A 78 -6.72 27.29 22.98
CA ALA A 78 -7.80 27.33 23.97
C ALA A 78 -9.12 26.70 23.49
N ASP A 79 -9.30 26.59 22.19
CA ASP A 79 -10.47 26.05 21.50
C ASP A 79 -10.24 24.69 20.85
N TYR A 80 -9.15 24.00 21.20
CA TYR A 80 -8.83 22.69 20.60
C TYR A 80 -9.94 21.65 20.84
N ALA A 81 -10.74 21.80 21.89
CA ALA A 81 -11.90 20.96 22.16
C ALA A 81 -13.19 21.46 21.46
N ALA A 82 -13.12 22.46 20.58
CA ALA A 82 -14.23 23.00 19.82
C ALA A 82 -13.71 23.77 18.59
N ILE A 83 -12.82 23.11 17.80
CA ILE A 83 -12.14 23.72 16.65
C ILE A 83 -13.20 24.20 15.64
N PRO A 84 -13.22 25.51 15.31
CA PRO A 84 -14.17 26.04 14.33
C PRO A 84 -13.73 25.63 12.93
N LEU A 85 -14.53 24.79 12.25
CA LEU A 85 -14.28 24.42 10.88
C LEU A 85 -14.51 25.62 9.96
N ALA A 86 -13.56 25.89 9.07
CA ALA A 86 -13.77 26.91 8.05
C ALA A 86 -14.94 26.51 7.14
N ALA A 87 -15.66 27.53 6.61
CA ALA A 87 -16.74 27.27 5.68
C ALA A 87 -16.25 26.45 4.48
N GLY A 88 -16.95 25.37 4.15
CA GLY A 88 -16.58 24.46 3.05
C GLY A 88 -15.62 23.34 3.41
N THR A 89 -15.06 23.30 4.63
CA THR A 89 -14.12 22.22 5.03
C THR A 89 -14.75 20.82 4.95
N ALA A 90 -16.04 20.70 5.20
CA ALA A 90 -16.77 19.44 5.19
C ALA A 90 -17.60 19.24 3.90
N ASP A 91 -17.43 20.11 2.91
CA ASP A 91 -18.17 20.04 1.65
C ASP A 91 -17.42 19.13 0.66
N VAL A 92 -18.05 18.01 0.34
CA VAL A 92 -17.55 17.06 -0.69
C VAL A 92 -18.46 17.16 -1.89
N SER A 93 -17.91 17.50 -3.03
CA SER A 93 -18.66 17.58 -4.28
C SER A 93 -18.93 16.21 -4.89
N ASP A 94 -19.93 16.14 -5.78
CA ASP A 94 -20.18 14.91 -6.56
C ASP A 94 -18.98 14.59 -7.48
N GLU A 95 -18.22 15.60 -7.90
CA GLU A 95 -17.01 15.45 -8.71
C GLU A 95 -15.89 14.76 -7.90
N ASP A 96 -15.70 15.12 -6.63
CA ASP A 96 -14.71 14.46 -5.76
C ASP A 96 -15.07 12.99 -5.53
N VAL A 97 -16.34 12.71 -5.30
CA VAL A 97 -16.84 11.33 -5.14
C VAL A 97 -16.63 10.53 -6.43
N GLN A 98 -16.94 11.13 -7.59
CA GLN A 98 -16.75 10.47 -8.88
C GLN A 98 -15.26 10.21 -9.16
N ALA A 99 -14.38 11.16 -8.88
CA ALA A 99 -12.93 10.98 -9.05
C ALA A 99 -12.39 9.83 -8.19
N GLN A 100 -12.90 9.68 -6.96
CA GLN A 100 -12.53 8.54 -6.11
C GLN A 100 -13.05 7.21 -6.67
N ILE A 101 -14.28 7.19 -7.19
CA ILE A 101 -14.84 6.02 -7.86
C ILE A 101 -14.03 5.68 -9.10
N ASP A 102 -13.69 6.65 -9.94
CA ASP A 102 -12.90 6.44 -11.15
C ASP A 102 -11.51 5.86 -10.81
N SER A 103 -10.90 6.31 -9.71
CA SER A 103 -9.64 5.75 -9.21
C SER A 103 -9.78 4.30 -8.74
N ILE A 104 -10.88 3.95 -8.09
CA ILE A 104 -11.19 2.57 -7.70
C ILE A 104 -11.43 1.72 -8.97
N MET A 105 -12.25 2.21 -9.89
CA MET A 105 -12.64 1.48 -11.10
C MET A 105 -11.46 1.24 -12.04
N ALA A 106 -10.49 2.15 -12.10
CA ALA A 106 -9.27 1.98 -12.89
C ALA A 106 -8.49 0.71 -12.52
N GLN A 107 -8.59 0.24 -11.27
CA GLN A 107 -7.95 -1.01 -10.82
C GLN A 107 -8.62 -2.27 -11.39
N TYR A 108 -9.85 -2.15 -11.90
CA TYR A 108 -10.62 -3.22 -12.50
C TYR A 108 -10.65 -3.14 -14.03
N ALA A 109 -9.94 -2.19 -14.61
CA ALA A 109 -9.78 -2.10 -16.05
C ALA A 109 -9.12 -3.36 -16.60
N LYS A 110 -9.63 -3.85 -17.72
CA LYS A 110 -9.11 -5.04 -18.41
C LYS A 110 -9.02 -4.74 -19.90
N PRO A 111 -8.03 -5.30 -20.61
CA PRO A 111 -7.96 -5.13 -22.05
C PRO A 111 -9.24 -5.66 -22.74
N GLU A 112 -9.72 -4.89 -23.69
CA GLU A 112 -10.79 -5.35 -24.58
C GLU A 112 -10.31 -6.62 -25.31
N GLN A 113 -11.17 -7.63 -25.36
CA GLN A 113 -10.86 -8.88 -26.07
C GLN A 113 -11.35 -8.78 -27.52
N ILE A 114 -10.44 -8.48 -28.45
CA ILE A 114 -10.72 -8.42 -29.88
C ILE A 114 -10.59 -9.84 -30.46
N THR A 115 -11.68 -10.34 -31.05
CA THR A 115 -11.76 -11.72 -31.57
C THR A 115 -12.19 -11.81 -33.04
N ASP A 116 -12.38 -10.68 -33.70
CA ASP A 116 -13.01 -10.59 -35.01
C ASP A 116 -12.05 -10.22 -36.16
N ARG A 117 -10.75 -10.13 -35.89
CA ARG A 117 -9.71 -9.85 -36.89
C ARG A 117 -8.46 -10.73 -36.73
N ALA A 118 -7.64 -10.78 -37.75
CA ALA A 118 -6.33 -11.41 -37.68
C ALA A 118 -5.34 -10.55 -36.87
N ILE A 119 -4.32 -11.22 -36.30
CA ILE A 119 -3.20 -10.59 -35.62
C ILE A 119 -2.33 -9.82 -36.61
N GLU A 120 -2.01 -8.58 -36.28
CA GLU A 120 -1.07 -7.73 -36.98
C GLU A 120 0.24 -7.58 -36.22
N ASP A 121 1.30 -7.16 -36.89
CA ASP A 121 2.60 -6.90 -36.26
C ASP A 121 2.47 -5.79 -35.21
N GLY A 122 2.96 -6.06 -34.01
CA GLY A 122 2.87 -5.14 -32.87
C GLY A 122 1.63 -5.32 -31.97
N ASP A 123 0.66 -6.15 -32.36
CA ASP A 123 -0.49 -6.45 -31.50
C ASP A 123 -0.06 -7.12 -30.20
N GLN A 124 -0.71 -6.74 -29.08
CA GLN A 124 -0.67 -7.54 -27.85
C GLN A 124 -1.68 -8.67 -27.99
N VAL A 125 -1.23 -9.90 -27.75
CA VAL A 125 -2.04 -11.11 -27.99
C VAL A 125 -1.98 -12.01 -26.77
N ASN A 126 -3.13 -12.50 -26.34
CA ASN A 126 -3.23 -13.51 -25.29
C ASN A 126 -3.21 -14.90 -25.92
N ILE A 127 -2.23 -15.72 -25.52
CA ILE A 127 -2.02 -17.06 -26.09
C ILE A 127 -1.89 -18.12 -25.00
N ASP A 128 -2.25 -19.35 -25.35
CA ASP A 128 -1.83 -20.55 -24.66
C ASP A 128 -0.79 -21.26 -25.54
N TYR A 129 0.23 -21.86 -24.93
CA TYR A 129 1.16 -22.67 -25.69
C TYR A 129 1.65 -23.90 -24.92
N SER A 130 2.00 -24.94 -25.67
CA SER A 130 2.55 -26.18 -25.13
C SER A 130 3.66 -26.71 -26.02
N GLY A 131 4.92 -26.56 -25.59
CA GLY A 131 6.12 -26.98 -26.33
C GLY A 131 6.50 -28.42 -26.10
N SER A 132 7.01 -29.05 -27.16
CA SER A 132 7.55 -30.39 -27.17
C SER A 132 8.83 -30.49 -28.03
N ILE A 133 9.74 -31.41 -27.66
CA ILE A 133 10.92 -31.78 -28.41
C ILE A 133 10.79 -33.28 -28.68
N ASP A 134 10.89 -33.68 -29.93
CA ASP A 134 10.69 -35.08 -30.36
C ASP A 134 9.35 -35.69 -29.89
N GLY A 135 8.32 -34.84 -29.69
CA GLY A 135 6.99 -35.21 -29.20
C GLY A 135 6.86 -35.33 -27.67
N GLU A 136 7.92 -35.09 -26.91
CA GLU A 136 7.88 -35.06 -25.43
C GLU A 136 7.86 -33.63 -24.91
N LYS A 137 6.92 -33.33 -23.98
CA LYS A 137 6.84 -32.01 -23.32
C LYS A 137 8.04 -31.80 -22.41
N PHE A 138 8.53 -30.57 -22.33
CA PHE A 138 9.65 -30.19 -21.47
C PHE A 138 9.23 -29.12 -20.44
N ASP A 139 9.99 -29.05 -19.35
CA ASP A 139 9.74 -28.10 -18.27
C ASP A 139 9.96 -26.66 -18.75
N GLY A 140 8.98 -25.79 -18.45
CA GLY A 140 8.96 -24.38 -18.89
C GLY A 140 8.44 -24.17 -20.32
N GLY A 141 8.07 -25.25 -21.05
CA GLY A 141 7.52 -25.17 -22.40
C GLY A 141 6.01 -24.95 -22.48
N THR A 142 5.31 -24.82 -21.35
CA THR A 142 3.84 -24.67 -21.34
C THR A 142 3.41 -23.45 -20.52
N ALA A 143 2.53 -22.64 -21.07
CA ALA A 143 1.84 -21.56 -20.37
C ALA A 143 0.43 -21.39 -20.88
N SER A 144 -0.43 -20.76 -20.06
CA SER A 144 -1.80 -20.39 -20.41
C SER A 144 -2.01 -18.92 -20.11
N SER A 145 -2.85 -18.26 -20.92
CA SER A 145 -3.19 -16.84 -20.81
C SER A 145 -1.97 -15.93 -20.77
N GLN A 146 -0.95 -16.25 -21.57
CA GLN A 146 0.26 -15.44 -21.67
C GLN A 146 0.04 -14.28 -22.64
N SER A 147 0.23 -13.05 -22.16
CA SER A 147 0.26 -11.86 -23.02
C SER A 147 1.61 -11.71 -23.68
N VAL A 148 1.63 -11.57 -24.99
CA VAL A 148 2.82 -11.43 -25.83
C VAL A 148 2.59 -10.37 -26.89
N GLN A 149 3.68 -9.71 -27.34
CA GLN A 149 3.61 -8.79 -28.48
C GLN A 149 4.02 -9.51 -29.77
N ALA A 150 3.10 -9.58 -30.72
CA ALA A 150 3.33 -10.16 -32.03
C ALA A 150 4.51 -9.47 -32.74
N GLY A 151 5.39 -10.24 -33.37
CA GLY A 151 6.57 -9.72 -34.06
C GLY A 151 7.73 -9.30 -33.15
N SER A 152 7.58 -9.32 -31.81
CA SER A 152 8.68 -8.97 -30.90
C SER A 152 9.69 -10.11 -30.75
N ALA A 153 10.92 -9.77 -30.32
CA ALA A 153 11.99 -10.72 -30.07
C ALA A 153 12.03 -11.23 -28.60
N GLN A 154 10.88 -11.21 -27.90
CA GLN A 154 10.81 -11.63 -26.49
C GLN A 154 10.88 -13.15 -26.31
N PHE A 155 10.51 -13.92 -27.33
CA PHE A 155 10.60 -15.37 -27.39
C PHE A 155 11.75 -15.81 -28.29
N ILE A 156 12.07 -17.13 -28.24
CA ILE A 156 13.14 -17.71 -29.08
C ILE A 156 12.75 -17.67 -30.56
N ASP A 157 13.78 -17.55 -31.40
CA ASP A 157 13.66 -17.57 -32.85
C ASP A 157 12.56 -16.57 -33.36
N ASP A 158 11.77 -16.97 -34.30
CA ASP A 158 10.68 -16.24 -34.90
C ASP A 158 9.28 -16.60 -34.35
N PHE A 159 9.22 -17.21 -33.16
CA PHE A 159 7.97 -17.67 -32.53
C PHE A 159 6.84 -16.63 -32.63
N LEU A 160 7.09 -15.38 -32.19
CA LEU A 160 6.08 -14.32 -32.18
C LEU A 160 5.82 -13.71 -33.55
N THR A 161 6.66 -14.00 -34.55
CA THR A 161 6.42 -13.63 -35.94
C THR A 161 5.45 -14.62 -36.61
N GLN A 162 5.56 -15.91 -36.24
CA GLN A 162 4.70 -16.94 -36.80
C GLN A 162 3.24 -16.84 -36.42
N ILE A 163 2.90 -16.13 -35.29
CA ILE A 163 1.51 -15.93 -34.88
C ILE A 163 0.81 -14.84 -35.71
N ILE A 164 1.54 -14.01 -36.44
CA ILE A 164 0.96 -12.92 -37.26
C ILE A 164 0.12 -13.51 -38.40
N GLY A 165 -1.10 -12.97 -38.57
CA GLY A 165 -2.05 -13.41 -39.60
C GLY A 165 -3.02 -14.50 -39.12
N HIS A 166 -2.76 -15.15 -38.00
CA HIS A 166 -3.72 -16.04 -37.36
C HIS A 166 -4.84 -15.26 -36.64
N THR A 167 -5.97 -15.92 -36.42
CA THR A 167 -7.15 -15.31 -35.78
C THR A 167 -7.42 -15.95 -34.42
N PRO A 168 -8.04 -15.20 -33.48
CA PRO A 168 -8.47 -15.76 -32.20
C PRO A 168 -9.34 -17.01 -32.36
N GLY A 169 -9.10 -17.99 -31.51
CA GLY A 169 -9.71 -19.31 -31.53
C GLY A 169 -8.98 -20.34 -32.39
N GLU A 170 -7.97 -19.96 -33.18
CA GLU A 170 -7.11 -20.90 -33.90
C GLU A 170 -6.11 -21.58 -32.96
N THR A 171 -5.84 -22.88 -33.25
CA THR A 171 -4.77 -23.66 -32.65
C THR A 171 -3.91 -24.19 -33.78
N PHE A 172 -2.58 -23.99 -33.71
CA PHE A 172 -1.63 -24.35 -34.72
C PHE A 172 -0.26 -24.61 -34.13
N ASP A 173 0.61 -25.25 -34.91
CA ASP A 173 1.99 -25.54 -34.50
C ASP A 173 2.94 -24.43 -34.94
N VAL A 174 3.79 -23.99 -34.02
CA VAL A 174 4.90 -23.06 -34.22
C VAL A 174 6.19 -23.84 -34.07
N GLU A 175 6.99 -23.89 -35.13
CA GLU A 175 8.28 -24.60 -35.16
C GLU A 175 9.42 -23.59 -34.90
N VAL A 176 10.28 -23.88 -33.93
CA VAL A 176 11.40 -23.00 -33.54
C VAL A 176 12.65 -23.87 -33.23
N THR A 177 13.83 -23.24 -33.36
CA THR A 177 15.08 -23.81 -32.88
C THR A 177 15.61 -23.01 -31.70
N PHE A 178 15.92 -23.66 -30.58
CA PHE A 178 16.57 -23.01 -29.46
C PHE A 178 17.95 -22.47 -29.85
N PRO A 179 18.32 -21.25 -29.45
CA PRO A 179 19.66 -20.71 -29.76
C PRO A 179 20.76 -21.57 -29.13
N ASP A 180 21.95 -21.53 -29.71
CA ASP A 180 23.15 -22.19 -29.16
C ASP A 180 24.27 -21.13 -29.04
N PRO A 181 24.66 -20.73 -27.80
CA PRO A 181 24.22 -21.26 -26.50
C PRO A 181 22.84 -20.73 -26.08
N TYR A 182 22.10 -21.51 -25.26
CA TYR A 182 20.87 -21.07 -24.58
C TYR A 182 21.13 -21.02 -23.07
N GLU A 183 21.39 -19.81 -22.55
CA GLU A 183 21.84 -19.61 -21.16
C GLU A 183 20.74 -19.93 -20.12
N ASN A 184 19.47 -19.77 -20.47
CA ASN A 184 18.34 -20.04 -19.55
C ASN A 184 18.18 -21.54 -19.28
N ASN A 185 18.50 -22.41 -20.27
CA ASN A 185 18.51 -23.86 -20.13
C ASN A 185 19.45 -24.47 -21.13
N PRO A 186 20.72 -24.77 -20.75
CA PRO A 186 21.73 -25.34 -21.65
C PRO A 186 21.35 -26.68 -22.26
N ASP A 187 20.47 -27.45 -21.61
CA ASP A 187 20.02 -28.76 -22.12
C ASP A 187 19.10 -28.63 -23.34
N LEU A 188 18.55 -27.45 -23.60
CA LEU A 188 17.70 -27.16 -24.76
C LEU A 188 18.49 -26.54 -25.93
N ALA A 189 19.75 -26.10 -25.71
CA ALA A 189 20.55 -25.41 -26.72
C ALA A 189 20.62 -26.18 -28.04
N GLY A 190 20.31 -25.50 -29.15
CA GLY A 190 20.36 -26.04 -30.52
C GLY A 190 19.30 -27.08 -30.83
N LYS A 191 18.34 -27.36 -29.98
CA LYS A 191 17.26 -28.33 -30.25
C LYS A 191 16.11 -27.69 -31.00
N ASP A 192 15.51 -28.45 -31.91
CA ASP A 192 14.24 -28.07 -32.55
C ASP A 192 13.08 -28.42 -31.64
N ALA A 193 12.12 -27.52 -31.53
CA ALA A 193 10.90 -27.65 -30.72
C ALA A 193 9.67 -27.29 -31.54
N VAL A 194 8.55 -27.91 -31.19
CA VAL A 194 7.23 -27.60 -31.75
C VAL A 194 6.35 -27.14 -30.59
N PHE A 195 5.75 -25.97 -30.75
CA PHE A 195 4.78 -25.41 -29.81
C PHE A 195 3.38 -25.43 -30.42
N GLU A 196 2.47 -26.19 -29.82
CA GLU A 196 1.05 -26.03 -30.08
C GLU A 196 0.58 -24.74 -29.44
N VAL A 197 0.17 -23.75 -30.24
CA VAL A 197 -0.23 -22.41 -29.82
C VAL A 197 -1.73 -22.22 -30.08
N THR A 198 -2.44 -21.77 -29.09
CA THR A 198 -3.83 -21.33 -29.23
C THR A 198 -3.91 -19.81 -29.01
N ILE A 199 -4.50 -19.10 -29.95
CA ILE A 199 -4.77 -17.67 -29.83
C ILE A 199 -6.09 -17.49 -29.07
N ASN A 200 -6.04 -16.87 -27.91
CA ASN A 200 -7.24 -16.60 -27.12
C ASN A 200 -7.95 -15.34 -27.63
N TYR A 201 -7.26 -14.21 -27.67
CA TYR A 201 -7.76 -12.92 -28.16
C TYR A 201 -6.60 -11.95 -28.40
N ILE A 202 -6.87 -10.90 -29.18
CA ILE A 202 -6.00 -9.73 -29.29
C ILE A 202 -6.40 -8.75 -28.18
N GLU A 203 -5.43 -8.24 -27.45
CA GLU A 203 -5.67 -7.26 -26.39
C GLU A 203 -5.86 -5.86 -26.98
N GLY A 204 -7.03 -5.28 -26.79
CA GLY A 204 -7.33 -3.90 -27.16
C GLY A 204 -6.97 -2.90 -26.08
N GLU A 205 -7.59 -1.73 -26.11
CA GLU A 205 -7.45 -0.73 -25.05
C GLU A 205 -8.12 -1.24 -23.76
N ASP A 206 -7.60 -0.77 -22.62
CA ASP A 206 -8.21 -1.11 -21.32
C ASP A 206 -9.62 -0.51 -21.23
N VAL A 207 -10.58 -1.35 -20.91
CA VAL A 207 -11.97 -0.98 -20.68
C VAL A 207 -12.26 -1.06 -19.18
N THR A 208 -12.62 0.08 -18.61
CA THR A 208 -13.05 0.17 -17.21
C THR A 208 -14.53 -0.22 -17.13
N PRO A 209 -14.91 -1.18 -16.25
CA PRO A 209 -16.31 -1.56 -16.08
C PRO A 209 -17.14 -0.39 -15.51
N GLU A 210 -18.45 -0.44 -15.68
CA GLU A 210 -19.37 0.54 -15.08
C GLU A 210 -19.54 0.29 -13.58
N PHE A 211 -19.60 1.36 -12.79
CA PHE A 211 -19.85 1.29 -11.35
C PHE A 211 -21.34 1.10 -11.07
N THR A 212 -21.80 -0.15 -11.11
CA THR A 212 -23.19 -0.58 -10.93
C THR A 212 -23.39 -1.34 -9.62
N ASP A 213 -24.65 -1.56 -9.24
CA ASP A 213 -25.01 -2.41 -8.08
C ASP A 213 -24.47 -3.83 -8.21
N ASP A 214 -24.47 -4.39 -9.43
CA ASP A 214 -23.97 -5.73 -9.68
C ASP A 214 -22.42 -5.74 -9.53
N PHE A 215 -21.73 -4.73 -10.06
CA PHE A 215 -20.29 -4.58 -9.87
C PHE A 215 -19.93 -4.52 -8.38
N VAL A 216 -20.65 -3.70 -7.60
CA VAL A 216 -20.40 -3.56 -6.15
C VAL A 216 -20.61 -4.88 -5.42
N LYS A 217 -21.69 -5.62 -5.70
CA LYS A 217 -21.95 -6.92 -5.07
C LYS A 217 -20.92 -8.00 -5.38
N GLU A 218 -20.37 -7.97 -6.60
CA GLU A 218 -19.44 -9.00 -7.07
C GLU A 218 -17.98 -8.69 -6.67
N ASN A 219 -17.60 -7.42 -6.62
CA ASN A 219 -16.20 -7.03 -6.56
C ASN A 219 -15.82 -6.25 -5.29
N ALA A 220 -16.77 -5.56 -4.63
CA ALA A 220 -16.42 -4.80 -3.44
C ALA A 220 -15.98 -5.72 -2.29
N PRO A 221 -14.88 -5.41 -1.60
CA PRO A 221 -14.49 -6.13 -0.40
C PRO A 221 -15.65 -6.15 0.62
N ALA A 222 -15.90 -7.31 1.23
CA ALA A 222 -16.94 -7.45 2.26
C ALA A 222 -16.74 -6.48 3.44
N SER A 223 -15.49 -6.07 3.67
CA SER A 223 -15.12 -5.07 4.68
C SER A 223 -15.74 -3.69 4.45
N TYR A 224 -16.04 -3.33 3.18
CA TYR A 224 -16.67 -2.04 2.88
C TYR A 224 -18.16 -2.01 3.24
N GLY A 225 -18.81 -3.18 3.35
CA GLY A 225 -20.22 -3.27 3.68
C GLY A 225 -21.16 -2.60 2.67
N TRP A 226 -20.68 -2.37 1.45
CA TRP A 226 -21.48 -1.73 0.41
C TRP A 226 -22.56 -2.68 -0.12
N GLU A 227 -23.81 -2.23 -0.09
CA GLU A 227 -24.95 -3.02 -0.54
C GLU A 227 -25.42 -2.65 -1.97
N SER A 228 -25.03 -1.45 -2.43
CA SER A 228 -25.36 -0.91 -3.75
C SER A 228 -24.38 0.17 -4.17
N ALA A 229 -24.39 0.56 -5.43
CA ALA A 229 -23.58 1.66 -5.95
C ALA A 229 -23.93 3.02 -5.27
N GLU A 230 -25.19 3.23 -4.93
CA GLU A 230 -25.62 4.44 -4.19
C GLU A 230 -25.07 4.43 -2.76
N HIS A 231 -25.20 3.32 -2.03
CA HIS A 231 -24.62 3.18 -0.69
C HIS A 231 -23.08 3.37 -0.72
N ALA A 232 -22.40 2.84 -1.73
CA ALA A 232 -20.97 3.04 -1.92
C ALA A 232 -20.63 4.54 -2.13
N ARG A 233 -21.41 5.26 -2.95
CA ARG A 233 -21.21 6.71 -3.15
C ARG A 233 -21.40 7.52 -1.88
N GLU A 234 -22.38 7.18 -1.07
CA GLU A 234 -22.62 7.83 0.23
C GLU A 234 -21.48 7.53 1.21
N SER A 235 -21.00 6.29 1.25
CA SER A 235 -19.86 5.89 2.08
C SER A 235 -18.59 6.64 1.66
N ILE A 236 -18.26 6.66 0.38
CA ILE A 236 -17.10 7.38 -0.16
C ILE A 236 -17.17 8.88 0.17
N ARG A 237 -18.36 9.49 0.01
CA ARG A 237 -18.56 10.90 0.36
C ARG A 237 -18.27 11.17 1.84
N GLU A 238 -18.77 10.29 2.71
CA GLU A 238 -18.54 10.43 4.14
C GLU A 238 -17.05 10.22 4.49
N ASP A 239 -16.38 9.25 3.87
CA ASP A 239 -14.95 9.01 4.07
C ASP A 239 -14.10 10.23 3.62
N LEU A 240 -14.40 10.80 2.46
CA LEU A 240 -13.75 12.02 1.97
C LEU A 240 -14.00 13.20 2.93
N ARG A 241 -15.24 13.37 3.39
CA ARG A 241 -15.61 14.42 4.36
C ARG A 241 -14.82 14.26 5.67
N GLN A 242 -14.74 13.06 6.20
CA GLN A 242 -13.97 12.77 7.42
C GLN A 242 -12.47 13.04 7.21
N GLY A 243 -11.94 12.66 6.05
CA GLY A 243 -10.55 12.94 5.68
C GLY A 243 -10.26 14.45 5.63
N GLN A 244 -11.14 15.25 5.03
CA GLN A 244 -11.00 16.72 4.98
C GLN A 244 -11.06 17.36 6.38
N ILE A 245 -12.00 16.91 7.20
CA ILE A 245 -12.11 17.39 8.59
C ILE A 245 -10.85 17.01 9.39
N SER A 246 -10.41 15.76 9.30
CA SER A 246 -9.19 15.29 9.97
C SER A 246 -7.97 16.12 9.56
N GLN A 247 -7.78 16.34 8.27
CA GLN A 247 -6.69 17.17 7.78
C GLN A 247 -6.76 18.60 8.30
N PHE A 248 -7.96 19.19 8.31
CA PHE A 248 -8.17 20.54 8.81
C PHE A 248 -7.84 20.64 10.30
N VAL A 249 -8.36 19.76 11.14
CA VAL A 249 -8.14 19.83 12.60
C VAL A 249 -6.66 19.59 12.95
N TRP A 250 -5.96 18.73 12.23
CA TRP A 250 -4.53 18.52 12.44
C TRP A 250 -3.68 19.72 11.99
N ASN A 251 -3.99 20.32 10.83
CA ASN A 251 -3.33 21.57 10.40
C ASN A 251 -3.56 22.67 11.44
N TYR A 252 -4.79 22.80 11.91
CA TYR A 252 -5.13 23.77 12.97
C TYR A 252 -4.30 23.53 14.23
N MET A 253 -4.20 22.28 14.68
CA MET A 253 -3.42 21.93 15.87
C MET A 253 -1.93 22.22 15.70
N MET A 254 -1.36 21.89 14.53
CA MET A 254 0.05 22.13 14.24
C MET A 254 0.39 23.63 14.15
N GLU A 255 -0.52 24.45 13.61
CA GLU A 255 -0.32 25.88 13.44
C GLU A 255 -0.56 26.68 14.73
N ASN A 256 -1.50 26.25 15.57
CA ASN A 256 -1.96 27.02 16.72
C ASN A 256 -1.48 26.49 18.08
N SER A 257 -0.87 25.30 18.14
CA SER A 257 -0.18 24.86 19.35
C SER A 257 1.17 25.55 19.49
N THR A 258 1.55 25.89 20.72
CA THR A 258 2.88 26.40 21.00
C THR A 258 3.71 25.32 21.65
N VAL A 259 4.81 24.93 21.00
CA VAL A 259 5.78 23.97 21.52
C VAL A 259 7.04 24.75 21.93
N SER A 260 7.36 24.73 23.23
CA SER A 260 8.52 25.47 23.77
C SER A 260 9.84 24.84 23.35
N GLU A 261 9.90 23.52 23.41
CA GLU A 261 10.98 22.67 22.90
C GLU A 261 10.45 21.26 22.68
N VAL A 262 11.12 20.47 21.82
CA VAL A 262 10.86 19.04 21.68
C VAL A 262 11.89 18.28 22.50
N PRO A 263 11.50 17.53 23.55
CA PRO A 263 12.42 16.77 24.38
C PRO A 263 13.23 15.76 23.57
N GLN A 264 14.49 15.55 23.96
CA GLN A 264 15.37 14.62 23.26
C GLN A 264 14.77 13.19 23.20
N ALA A 265 14.07 12.74 24.25
CA ALA A 265 13.42 11.43 24.26
C ALA A 265 12.38 11.26 23.13
N VAL A 266 11.68 12.33 22.75
CA VAL A 266 10.70 12.32 21.63
C VAL A 266 11.44 12.26 20.29
N LEU A 267 12.53 13.01 20.13
CA LEU A 267 13.39 12.96 18.95
C LEU A 267 14.05 11.60 18.78
N ASP A 268 14.55 11.00 19.87
CA ASP A 268 15.17 9.68 19.86
C ASP A 268 14.15 8.59 19.46
N PHE A 269 12.92 8.68 19.99
CA PHE A 269 11.84 7.77 19.60
C PHE A 269 11.50 7.92 18.11
N GLN A 270 11.32 9.14 17.63
CA GLN A 270 10.98 9.40 16.23
C GLN A 270 12.08 8.92 15.27
N SER A 271 13.34 9.17 15.61
CA SER A 271 14.51 8.67 14.86
C SER A 271 14.52 7.14 14.80
N GLY A 272 14.31 6.50 15.96
CA GLY A 272 14.22 5.04 16.07
C GLY A 272 13.05 4.45 15.26
N ALA A 273 11.89 5.09 15.29
CA ALA A 273 10.72 4.68 14.52
C ALA A 273 10.98 4.73 13.02
N MET A 274 11.66 5.78 12.54
CA MET A 274 12.02 5.95 11.13
C MET A 274 13.02 4.87 10.67
N LEU A 275 14.04 4.57 11.47
CA LEU A 275 14.96 3.48 11.18
C LEU A 275 14.26 2.10 11.22
N ASN A 276 13.35 1.87 12.17
CA ASN A 276 12.60 0.64 12.28
C ASN A 276 11.69 0.43 11.06
N GLN A 277 11.08 1.50 10.55
CA GLN A 277 10.29 1.45 9.31
C GLN A 277 11.18 1.04 8.12
N LEU A 278 12.36 1.65 7.97
CA LEU A 278 13.28 1.30 6.89
C LEU A 278 13.78 -0.14 7.01
N LYS A 279 14.10 -0.60 8.24
CA LYS A 279 14.47 -2.01 8.52
C LYS A 279 13.35 -2.97 8.14
N GLY A 280 12.11 -2.65 8.51
CA GLY A 280 10.93 -3.45 8.16
C GLY A 280 10.75 -3.58 6.66
N GLN A 281 10.81 -2.46 5.93
CA GLN A 281 10.72 -2.45 4.47
C GLN A 281 11.85 -3.27 3.82
N ALA A 282 13.09 -3.06 4.23
CA ALA A 282 14.24 -3.80 3.71
C ALA A 282 14.08 -5.31 3.91
N SER A 283 13.63 -5.72 5.11
CA SER A 283 13.41 -7.13 5.45
C SER A 283 12.37 -7.81 4.57
N MET A 284 11.33 -7.10 4.14
CA MET A 284 10.31 -7.63 3.22
C MET A 284 10.90 -8.02 1.86
N TYR A 285 11.98 -7.36 1.43
CA TYR A 285 12.71 -7.67 0.20
C TYR A 285 13.96 -8.52 0.43
N GLY A 286 14.18 -9.01 1.67
CA GLY A 286 15.33 -9.84 2.03
C GLY A 286 16.64 -9.08 2.18
N PHE A 287 16.60 -7.77 2.39
CA PHE A 287 17.77 -6.90 2.62
C PHE A 287 17.92 -6.55 4.10
N ASP A 288 19.16 -6.26 4.53
CA ASP A 288 19.43 -5.59 5.79
C ASP A 288 19.39 -4.06 5.64
N LEU A 289 19.39 -3.33 6.76
CA LEU A 289 19.35 -1.87 6.77
C LEU A 289 20.52 -1.24 6.02
N ASN A 290 21.73 -1.78 6.16
CA ASN A 290 22.91 -1.21 5.48
C ASN A 290 22.78 -1.33 3.96
N THR A 291 22.27 -2.46 3.47
CA THR A 291 22.01 -2.64 2.05
C THR A 291 20.95 -1.66 1.56
N ALA A 292 19.86 -1.45 2.32
CA ALA A 292 18.83 -0.48 1.97
C ALA A 292 19.37 0.95 1.90
N LEU A 293 20.18 1.35 2.87
CA LEU A 293 20.86 2.67 2.88
C LEU A 293 21.78 2.84 1.67
N GLN A 294 22.57 1.82 1.33
CA GLN A 294 23.45 1.85 0.15
C GLN A 294 22.66 1.99 -1.16
N MET A 295 21.53 1.29 -1.29
CA MET A 295 20.64 1.42 -2.46
C MET A 295 20.06 2.83 -2.58
N MET A 296 19.85 3.53 -1.46
CA MET A 296 19.42 4.93 -1.41
C MET A 296 20.58 5.91 -1.62
N GLY A 297 21.82 5.45 -1.71
CA GLY A 297 23.02 6.29 -1.82
C GLY A 297 23.41 6.98 -0.51
N VAL A 298 22.99 6.43 0.63
CA VAL A 298 23.25 6.94 1.98
C VAL A 298 24.35 6.10 2.64
N GLU A 299 25.37 6.75 3.21
CA GLU A 299 26.58 6.06 3.70
C GLU A 299 26.40 5.38 5.06
N SER A 300 25.46 5.88 5.91
CA SER A 300 25.26 5.37 7.27
C SER A 300 23.89 5.74 7.84
N GLU A 301 23.49 5.09 8.96
CA GLU A 301 22.31 5.47 9.73
C GLU A 301 22.38 6.94 10.20
N GLU A 302 23.55 7.41 10.63
CA GLU A 302 23.75 8.80 11.07
C GLU A 302 23.51 9.79 9.92
N ALA A 303 24.06 9.51 8.73
CA ALA A 303 23.83 10.33 7.53
C ALA A 303 22.36 10.32 7.10
N PHE A 304 21.66 9.19 7.25
CA PHE A 304 20.22 9.11 6.99
C PHE A 304 19.42 9.98 7.95
N LEU A 305 19.70 9.90 9.26
CA LEU A 305 19.00 10.69 10.27
C LEU A 305 19.31 12.19 10.13
N GLU A 306 20.52 12.55 9.71
CA GLU A 306 20.88 13.94 9.42
C GLU A 306 20.07 14.49 8.23
N GLN A 307 19.93 13.72 7.16
CA GLN A 307 19.11 14.09 6.00
C GLN A 307 17.63 14.20 6.38
N ALA A 308 17.13 13.36 7.29
CA ALA A 308 15.75 13.32 7.75
C ALA A 308 15.47 14.24 8.95
N ALA A 309 16.42 15.10 9.36
CA ALA A 309 16.32 15.87 10.60
C ALA A 309 15.06 16.77 10.68
N GLU A 310 14.65 17.39 9.57
CA GLU A 310 13.42 18.22 9.50
C GLU A 310 12.16 17.36 9.67
N ASP A 311 12.10 16.19 9.03
CA ASP A 311 10.99 15.26 9.15
C ASP A 311 10.90 14.67 10.56
N ILE A 312 12.05 14.34 11.16
CA ILE A 312 12.14 13.87 12.55
C ILE A 312 11.62 14.95 13.50
N GLN A 313 12.05 16.20 13.32
CA GLN A 313 11.59 17.32 14.15
C GLN A 313 10.08 17.54 14.01
N SER A 314 9.55 17.50 12.79
CA SER A 314 8.13 17.66 12.50
C SER A 314 7.30 16.52 13.10
N GLY A 315 7.70 15.26 12.87
CA GLY A 315 7.02 14.08 13.41
C GLY A 315 7.07 14.04 14.94
N ALA A 316 8.20 14.38 15.55
CA ALA A 316 8.35 14.47 17.00
C ALA A 316 7.45 15.58 17.60
N THR A 317 7.34 16.72 16.92
CA THR A 317 6.42 17.80 17.31
C THR A 317 4.97 17.34 17.28
N GLN A 318 4.56 16.66 16.21
CA GLN A 318 3.21 16.11 16.09
C GLN A 318 2.93 15.08 17.19
N LEU A 319 3.85 14.15 17.43
CA LEU A 319 3.72 13.13 18.46
C LEU A 319 3.56 13.77 19.86
N LEU A 320 4.33 14.81 20.15
CA LEU A 320 4.25 15.56 21.41
C LEU A 320 2.89 16.26 21.58
N ILE A 321 2.35 16.83 20.49
CA ILE A 321 1.00 17.44 20.50
C ILE A 321 -0.07 16.36 20.73
N ILE A 322 0.03 15.19 20.08
CA ILE A 322 -0.88 14.06 20.28
C ILE A 322 -0.90 13.65 21.76
N GLN A 323 0.29 13.50 22.35
CA GLN A 323 0.40 13.14 23.77
C GLN A 323 -0.19 14.24 24.68
N ALA A 324 0.03 15.52 24.37
CA ALA A 324 -0.56 16.63 25.12
C ALA A 324 -2.09 16.62 25.07
N ILE A 325 -2.70 16.34 23.90
CA ILE A 325 -4.15 16.16 23.78
C ILE A 325 -4.61 14.97 24.63
N ALA A 326 -3.89 13.84 24.57
CA ALA A 326 -4.25 12.67 25.34
C ALA A 326 -4.19 12.93 26.87
N GLU A 327 -3.17 13.67 27.31
CA GLU A 327 -3.01 14.07 28.74
C GLU A 327 -4.13 15.01 29.20
N ASP A 328 -4.42 16.08 28.43
CA ASP A 328 -5.41 17.08 28.79
C ASP A 328 -6.85 16.53 28.74
N ALA A 329 -7.20 15.85 27.64
CA ALA A 329 -8.50 15.21 27.45
C ALA A 329 -8.64 13.89 28.25
N LYS A 330 -7.58 13.43 28.93
CA LYS A 330 -7.53 12.19 29.74
C LYS A 330 -7.91 10.95 28.95
N LEU A 331 -7.47 10.88 27.69
CA LEU A 331 -7.64 9.73 26.83
C LEU A 331 -6.75 8.57 27.33
N LYS A 332 -7.22 7.35 27.20
CA LYS A 332 -6.49 6.16 27.65
C LYS A 332 -6.63 5.06 26.64
N ALA A 333 -5.50 4.48 26.25
CA ALA A 333 -5.44 3.23 25.51
C ALA A 333 -5.51 2.04 26.47
N ASP A 334 -6.61 1.88 27.19
CA ASP A 334 -6.89 0.72 28.02
C ASP A 334 -7.37 -0.47 27.17
N ASP A 335 -7.54 -1.64 27.80
CA ASP A 335 -7.92 -2.88 27.10
C ASP A 335 -9.24 -2.70 26.32
N ALA A 336 -10.18 -1.93 26.83
CA ALA A 336 -11.44 -1.68 26.16
C ALA A 336 -11.27 -0.80 24.92
N ALA A 337 -10.41 0.22 24.99
CA ALA A 337 -10.09 1.07 23.86
C ALA A 337 -9.31 0.30 22.77
N LEU A 338 -8.37 -0.57 23.18
CA LEU A 338 -7.65 -1.42 22.25
C LEU A 338 -8.60 -2.41 21.57
N ALA A 339 -9.38 -3.17 22.31
CA ALA A 339 -10.35 -4.12 21.75
C ALA A 339 -11.31 -3.42 20.77
N LYS A 340 -11.80 -2.22 21.14
CA LYS A 340 -12.65 -1.44 20.26
C LYS A 340 -11.94 -1.03 18.96
N TYR A 341 -10.72 -0.50 19.06
CA TYR A 341 -9.92 -0.10 17.90
C TYR A 341 -9.72 -1.28 16.93
N PHE A 342 -9.33 -2.43 17.43
CA PHE A 342 -9.12 -3.63 16.62
C PHE A 342 -10.43 -4.20 16.07
N SER A 343 -11.52 -4.16 16.85
CA SER A 343 -12.85 -4.53 16.36
C SER A 343 -13.32 -3.64 15.21
N ASP A 344 -13.12 -2.32 15.34
CA ASP A 344 -13.58 -1.36 14.34
C ASP A 344 -12.72 -1.40 13.05
N ASN A 345 -11.41 -1.61 13.17
CA ASN A 345 -10.47 -1.51 12.05
C ASN A 345 -10.07 -2.87 11.44
N MET A 346 -10.05 -3.94 12.26
CA MET A 346 -9.56 -5.26 11.84
C MET A 346 -10.65 -6.35 11.94
N GLY A 347 -11.83 -6.00 12.45
CA GLY A 347 -12.94 -6.93 12.60
C GLY A 347 -12.76 -7.97 13.72
N THR A 348 -11.80 -7.77 14.63
CA THR A 348 -11.53 -8.65 15.77
C THR A 348 -11.22 -7.85 17.02
N GLU A 349 -11.69 -8.31 18.19
CA GLU A 349 -11.30 -7.74 19.48
C GLU A 349 -9.97 -8.32 20.00
N ASP A 350 -9.47 -9.41 19.39
CA ASP A 350 -8.20 -10.03 19.75
C ASP A 350 -7.04 -9.32 19.04
N TYR A 351 -6.20 -8.65 19.83
CA TYR A 351 -5.01 -7.91 19.38
C TYR A 351 -3.70 -8.54 19.89
N SER A 352 -3.74 -9.74 20.46
CA SER A 352 -2.58 -10.40 21.07
C SER A 352 -1.41 -10.56 20.11
N THR A 353 -1.67 -10.93 18.86
CA THR A 353 -0.63 -11.07 17.81
C THR A 353 0.10 -9.75 17.54
N TYR A 354 -0.63 -8.63 17.62
CA TYR A 354 -0.03 -7.30 17.43
C TYR A 354 0.81 -6.90 18.64
N GLU A 355 0.36 -7.20 19.86
CA GLU A 355 1.16 -6.99 21.07
C GLU A 355 2.43 -7.84 21.08
N GLU A 356 2.35 -9.10 20.65
CA GLU A 356 3.52 -9.97 20.53
C GLU A 356 4.54 -9.45 19.52
N HIS A 357 4.08 -8.85 18.41
CA HIS A 357 4.95 -8.37 17.35
C HIS A 357 5.52 -6.97 17.60
N TYR A 358 4.67 -6.02 18.05
CA TYR A 358 5.03 -4.61 18.18
C TYR A 358 5.28 -4.17 19.63
N GLY A 359 4.87 -4.96 20.61
CA GLY A 359 4.83 -4.61 22.02
C GLY A 359 3.61 -3.77 22.41
N ARG A 360 3.12 -3.99 23.64
CA ARG A 360 1.97 -3.27 24.20
C ARG A 360 2.13 -1.74 24.15
N PRO A 361 3.29 -1.15 24.52
CA PRO A 361 3.47 0.30 24.49
C PRO A 361 3.24 0.90 23.10
N TYR A 362 3.74 0.25 22.05
CA TYR A 362 3.55 0.73 20.67
C TYR A 362 2.10 0.65 20.22
N VAL A 363 1.42 -0.48 20.50
CA VAL A 363 -0.01 -0.65 20.18
C VAL A 363 -0.84 0.40 20.93
N SER A 364 -0.53 0.66 22.20
CA SER A 364 -1.18 1.71 23.00
C SER A 364 -0.98 3.10 22.39
N MET A 365 0.23 3.43 21.90
CA MET A 365 0.52 4.71 21.24
C MET A 365 -0.33 4.88 19.96
N VAL A 366 -0.44 3.83 19.13
CA VAL A 366 -1.27 3.87 17.92
C VAL A 366 -2.73 4.15 18.25
N VAL A 367 -3.26 3.48 19.28
CA VAL A 367 -4.65 3.69 19.72
C VAL A 367 -4.85 5.08 20.33
N LEU A 368 -3.88 5.60 21.09
CA LEU A 368 -3.95 6.98 21.62
C LEU A 368 -4.01 8.02 20.50
N ARG A 369 -3.24 7.83 19.44
CA ARG A 369 -3.26 8.72 18.27
C ARG A 369 -4.64 8.72 17.62
N GLU A 370 -5.26 7.57 17.45
CA GLU A 370 -6.63 7.44 16.92
C GLU A 370 -7.64 8.10 17.85
N LEU A 371 -7.54 7.88 19.16
CA LEU A 371 -8.41 8.52 20.16
C LEU A 371 -8.27 10.04 20.14
N ALA A 372 -7.05 10.57 19.98
CA ALA A 372 -6.83 12.02 19.89
C ALA A 372 -7.43 12.60 18.59
N ASN A 373 -7.27 11.90 17.46
CA ASN A 373 -7.89 12.29 16.20
C ASN A 373 -9.43 12.31 16.33
N ASN A 374 -10.02 11.25 16.84
CA ASN A 374 -11.46 11.15 17.02
C ASN A 374 -11.97 12.21 17.98
N TYR A 375 -11.23 12.49 19.06
CA TYR A 375 -11.57 13.55 19.99
C TYR A 375 -11.63 14.93 19.30
N LEU A 376 -10.64 15.27 18.48
CA LEU A 376 -10.62 16.54 17.75
C LEU A 376 -11.76 16.61 16.73
N MET A 377 -12.01 15.54 15.98
CA MET A 377 -13.06 15.50 14.97
C MET A 377 -14.45 15.56 15.56
N ASP A 378 -14.73 14.81 16.63
CA ASP A 378 -16.03 14.78 17.30
C ASP A 378 -16.39 16.11 17.95
N ASN A 379 -15.38 16.89 18.33
CA ASN A 379 -15.54 18.21 18.96
C ASN A 379 -15.38 19.38 17.98
N ALA A 380 -15.06 19.13 16.72
CA ALA A 380 -15.02 20.18 15.70
C ALA A 380 -16.44 20.71 15.43
N VAL A 381 -16.58 22.04 15.36
CA VAL A 381 -17.87 22.72 15.21
C VAL A 381 -17.92 23.52 13.91
N ASN A 382 -19.06 23.51 13.24
CA ASN A 382 -19.27 24.38 12.09
C ASN A 382 -19.27 25.85 12.56
N ALA A 383 -18.47 26.69 11.87
CA ALA A 383 -18.36 28.13 12.16
C ALA A 383 -19.63 28.90 11.81
#